data_b01b2716ac9184c52f08a974b771ddb2
#
_entry.id   b01b2716ac9184c52f08a974b771ddb2
#
_cell.length_a   1.000
_cell.length_b   1.000
_cell.length_c   1.000
_cell.angle_alpha   90.00
_cell.angle_beta   90.00
_cell.angle_gamma   90.00
#
_symmetry.space_group_name_H-M   'P 1'
#
loop_
_entity.id
_entity.type
_entity.pdbx_description
1 polymer ?
#
loop_
_entity_poly.entity_id
_entity_poly.type
_entity_poly.pdbx_seq_one_letter_code
_entity_poly.pdbx_strand_id
1 'polypeptide(L)'
;MSRLTKQLREKMLETVLDHAFTAKEQAAYKAKIVAGEKVYTDIYGPHLIAMESLPKGFLSKTHYIYIAIGGQKHKVDLTEDRLIGRGHADRYSSGAKLYVGDEVVAQEFLKAVEVVSDIQTERSNMHREVNAVLESVHTFKKLWEVWPECKSLLEKFEDKPAIAILPAVQVHRLNAALGLPVDEVPA
;
A
#
# COMPACT_ATOMS: atom_id res chain seq x y z
N MET A 1 -26.52 -9.50 19.21
CA MET A 1 -25.58 -8.38 19.03
C MET A 1 -24.31 -8.90 18.38
N SER A 2 -23.95 -8.38 17.23
CA SER A 2 -22.76 -8.83 16.49
C SER A 2 -21.48 -8.42 17.24
N ARG A 3 -20.62 -9.39 17.54
CA ARG A 3 -19.37 -9.18 18.28
C ARG A 3 -18.23 -8.83 17.32
N LEU A 4 -17.40 -7.85 17.67
CA LEU A 4 -16.22 -7.48 16.91
C LEU A 4 -15.11 -8.51 17.11
N THR A 5 -14.89 -9.36 16.11
CA THR A 5 -13.76 -10.30 16.09
C THR A 5 -12.46 -9.59 15.72
N LYS A 6 -11.30 -10.19 16.01
CA LYS A 6 -9.99 -9.65 15.63
C LYS A 6 -9.90 -9.39 14.12
N GLN A 7 -10.26 -10.37 13.30
CA GLN A 7 -10.24 -10.24 11.83
C GLN A 7 -11.16 -9.12 11.31
N LEU A 8 -12.30 -8.93 11.98
CA LEU A 8 -13.23 -7.87 11.61
C LEU A 8 -12.66 -6.49 11.92
N ARG A 9 -12.02 -6.33 13.09
CA ARG A 9 -11.33 -5.09 13.46
C ARG A 9 -10.20 -4.73 12.49
N GLU A 10 -9.39 -5.71 12.07
CA GLU A 10 -8.33 -5.52 11.07
C GLU A 10 -8.91 -5.00 9.74
N LYS A 11 -9.98 -5.60 9.24
CA LYS A 11 -10.66 -5.14 8.01
C LYS A 11 -11.27 -3.74 8.14
N MET A 12 -11.85 -3.44 9.30
CA MET A 12 -12.39 -2.12 9.58
C MET A 12 -11.27 -1.06 9.63
N LEU A 13 -10.17 -1.38 10.28
CA LEU A 13 -8.98 -0.53 10.34
C LEU A 13 -8.43 -0.24 8.93
N GLU A 14 -8.23 -1.27 8.11
CA GLU A 14 -7.80 -1.10 6.71
C GLU A 14 -8.78 -0.21 5.93
N THR A 15 -10.09 -0.45 6.08
CA THR A 15 -11.11 0.36 5.38
C THR A 15 -11.03 1.84 5.76
N VAL A 16 -10.82 2.16 7.03
CA VAL A 16 -10.68 3.55 7.49
C VAL A 16 -9.41 4.17 6.93
N LEU A 17 -8.29 3.48 7.01
CA LEU A 17 -7.01 3.97 6.49
C LEU A 17 -7.03 4.16 4.97
N ASP A 18 -7.59 3.22 4.24
CA ASP A 18 -7.69 3.32 2.79
C ASP A 18 -8.59 4.48 2.37
N HIS A 19 -9.72 4.67 3.06
CA HIS A 19 -10.59 5.82 2.82
C HIS A 19 -9.89 7.15 3.05
N ALA A 20 -9.06 7.24 4.11
CA ALA A 20 -8.40 8.49 4.48
C ALA A 20 -7.15 8.79 3.61
N PHE A 21 -6.41 7.76 3.20
CA PHE A 21 -5.06 7.95 2.68
C PHE A 21 -4.84 7.51 1.23
N THR A 22 -5.60 6.55 0.66
CA THR A 22 -5.29 6.01 -0.67
C THR A 22 -5.14 7.09 -1.74
N ALA A 23 -6.06 8.04 -1.82
CA ALA A 23 -6.00 9.11 -2.81
C ALA A 23 -4.81 10.06 -2.58
N LYS A 24 -4.52 10.39 -1.31
CA LYS A 24 -3.39 11.25 -0.92
C LYS A 24 -2.05 10.57 -1.25
N GLU A 25 -1.91 9.31 -0.90
CA GLU A 25 -0.71 8.52 -1.18
C GLU A 25 -0.46 8.42 -2.68
N GLN A 26 -1.47 8.06 -3.47
CA GLN A 26 -1.35 7.98 -4.92
C GLN A 26 -0.92 9.31 -5.55
N ALA A 27 -1.51 10.43 -5.11
CA ALA A 27 -1.15 11.75 -5.58
C ALA A 27 0.30 12.13 -5.21
N ALA A 28 0.71 11.87 -3.97
CA ALA A 28 2.05 12.16 -3.49
C ALA A 28 3.11 11.29 -4.19
N TYR A 29 2.86 10.00 -4.37
CA TYR A 29 3.76 9.12 -5.12
C TYR A 29 3.89 9.53 -6.57
N LYS A 30 2.79 9.90 -7.22
CA LYS A 30 2.83 10.43 -8.59
C LYS A 30 3.65 11.71 -8.70
N ALA A 31 3.48 12.64 -7.77
CA ALA A 31 4.27 13.87 -7.70
C ALA A 31 5.77 13.57 -7.50
N LYS A 32 6.11 12.63 -6.63
CA LYS A 32 7.48 12.17 -6.41
C LYS A 32 8.09 11.57 -7.67
N ILE A 33 7.34 10.75 -8.43
CA ILE A 33 7.80 10.17 -9.70
C ILE A 33 8.09 11.28 -10.71
N VAL A 34 7.16 12.20 -10.92
CA VAL A 34 7.31 13.32 -11.86
C VAL A 34 8.52 14.19 -11.51
N ALA A 35 8.68 14.55 -10.23
CA ALA A 35 9.82 15.34 -9.78
C ALA A 35 11.15 14.58 -9.94
N GLY A 36 11.17 13.28 -9.69
CA GLY A 36 12.35 12.44 -9.89
C GLY A 36 12.70 12.26 -11.36
N GLU A 37 11.73 12.12 -12.25
CA GLU A 37 11.94 12.09 -13.69
C GLU A 37 12.49 13.41 -14.22
N LYS A 38 12.05 14.54 -13.66
CA LYS A 38 12.61 15.86 -13.99
C LYS A 38 14.08 15.93 -13.61
N VAL A 39 14.46 15.53 -12.40
CA VAL A 39 15.88 15.47 -11.98
C VAL A 39 16.70 14.59 -12.92
N TYR A 40 16.17 13.42 -13.31
CA TYR A 40 16.82 12.55 -14.28
C TYR A 40 17.02 13.25 -15.63
N THR A 41 16.00 13.91 -16.14
CA THR A 41 16.06 14.59 -17.45
C THR A 41 17.01 15.80 -17.41
N ASP A 42 16.97 16.58 -16.36
CA ASP A 42 17.81 17.77 -16.22
C ASP A 42 19.32 17.41 -16.13
N ILE A 43 19.64 16.29 -15.44
CA ILE A 43 21.04 15.84 -15.29
C ILE A 43 21.52 15.06 -16.52
N TYR A 44 20.69 14.16 -17.06
CA TYR A 44 21.12 13.22 -18.10
C TYR A 44 20.64 13.58 -19.50
N GLY A 45 19.58 14.39 -19.62
CA GLY A 45 19.01 14.78 -20.90
C GLY A 45 20.05 15.31 -21.90
N PRO A 46 20.96 16.22 -21.50
CA PRO A 46 22.02 16.73 -22.38
C PRO A 46 22.99 15.65 -22.88
N HIS A 47 23.15 14.57 -22.12
CA HIS A 47 24.08 13.48 -22.41
C HIS A 47 23.42 12.32 -23.19
N LEU A 48 22.10 12.18 -23.15
CA LEU A 48 21.38 11.07 -23.79
C LEU A 48 21.60 11.04 -25.32
N ILE A 49 21.59 12.20 -25.97
CA ILE A 49 21.83 12.31 -27.42
C ILE A 49 23.23 11.82 -27.78
N ALA A 50 24.22 12.21 -26.99
CA ALA A 50 25.60 11.73 -27.18
C ALA A 50 25.72 10.22 -26.92
N MET A 51 24.95 9.69 -25.98
CA MET A 51 24.92 8.26 -25.65
C MET A 51 24.26 7.42 -26.73
N GLU A 52 23.27 7.94 -27.48
CA GLU A 52 22.64 7.25 -28.60
C GLU A 52 23.61 6.84 -29.71
N SER A 53 24.73 7.55 -29.82
CA SER A 53 25.80 7.21 -30.76
C SER A 53 26.69 6.04 -30.31
N LEU A 54 26.56 5.56 -29.09
CA LEU A 54 27.37 4.47 -28.56
C LEU A 54 26.99 3.10 -29.16
N PRO A 55 27.92 2.15 -29.24
CA PRO A 55 27.65 0.81 -29.75
C PRO A 55 26.53 0.13 -28.99
N LYS A 56 25.78 -0.75 -29.69
CA LYS A 56 24.75 -1.60 -29.05
C LYS A 56 25.36 -2.38 -27.86
N GLY A 57 24.71 -2.33 -26.72
CA GLY A 57 25.18 -2.93 -25.47
C GLY A 57 25.73 -1.94 -24.45
N PHE A 58 26.05 -0.70 -24.87
CA PHE A 58 26.40 0.38 -23.96
C PHE A 58 25.20 0.97 -23.22
N LEU A 59 24.01 0.89 -23.84
CA LEU A 59 22.79 1.41 -23.28
C LEU A 59 21.94 0.27 -22.73
N SER A 60 21.47 0.39 -21.51
CA SER A 60 20.48 -0.48 -20.91
C SER A 60 19.24 0.31 -20.53
N LYS A 61 18.07 -0.31 -20.68
CA LYS A 61 16.82 0.25 -20.17
C LYS A 61 16.68 -0.01 -18.69
N THR A 62 16.09 0.94 -17.99
CA THR A 62 15.74 0.78 -16.57
C THR A 62 14.34 1.29 -16.28
N HIS A 63 13.65 0.63 -15.35
CA HIS A 63 12.33 1.01 -14.87
C HIS A 63 12.39 1.90 -13.62
N TYR A 64 13.54 2.05 -13.03
CA TYR A 64 13.73 2.88 -11.84
C TYR A 64 15.16 3.37 -11.72
N ILE A 65 15.31 4.44 -10.98
CA ILE A 65 16.59 5.05 -10.64
C ILE A 65 16.69 5.25 -9.13
N TYR A 66 17.92 5.38 -8.64
CA TYR A 66 18.17 5.89 -7.30
C TYR A 66 18.75 7.30 -7.41
N ILE A 67 18.08 8.29 -6.83
CA ILE A 67 18.60 9.62 -6.65
C ILE A 67 19.33 9.65 -5.30
N ALA A 68 20.65 9.87 -5.35
CA ALA A 68 21.49 9.98 -4.16
C ALA A 68 21.79 11.46 -3.90
N ILE A 69 21.26 12.00 -2.81
CA ILE A 69 21.43 13.39 -2.41
C ILE A 69 21.61 13.49 -0.89
N GLY A 70 22.52 14.33 -0.42
CA GLY A 70 22.78 14.49 1.02
C GLY A 70 23.12 13.18 1.75
N GLY A 71 23.75 12.21 1.06
CA GLY A 71 24.06 10.89 1.62
C GLY A 71 22.89 9.90 1.67
N GLN A 72 21.68 10.32 1.35
CA GLN A 72 20.50 9.46 1.28
C GLN A 72 20.23 8.99 -0.15
N LYS A 73 19.56 7.82 -0.27
CA LYS A 73 19.16 7.23 -1.54
C LYS A 73 17.64 7.13 -1.60
N HIS A 74 17.08 7.71 -2.65
CA HIS A 74 15.64 7.68 -2.91
C HIS A 74 15.37 6.90 -4.19
N LYS A 75 14.58 5.81 -4.09
CA LYS A 75 14.11 5.08 -5.26
C LYS A 75 13.02 5.89 -5.96
N VAL A 76 13.14 6.01 -7.28
CA VAL A 76 12.13 6.62 -8.17
C VAL A 76 11.80 5.60 -9.25
N ASP A 77 10.55 5.15 -9.27
CA ASP A 77 10.04 4.34 -10.37
C ASP A 77 9.72 5.26 -11.55
N LEU A 78 10.20 4.91 -12.73
CA LEU A 78 10.03 5.70 -13.95
C LEU A 78 8.74 5.27 -14.66
N THR A 79 8.02 6.21 -15.25
CA THR A 79 6.78 5.93 -16.00
C THR A 79 7.05 5.17 -17.30
N GLU A 80 8.26 5.32 -17.85
CA GLU A 80 8.71 4.64 -19.05
C GLU A 80 10.11 4.08 -18.86
N ASP A 81 10.47 3.08 -19.68
CA ASP A 81 11.85 2.60 -19.75
C ASP A 81 12.76 3.74 -20.22
N ARG A 82 13.71 4.08 -19.36
CA ARG A 82 14.73 5.10 -19.65
C ARG A 82 16.05 4.45 -20.02
N LEU A 83 16.73 5.05 -20.99
CA LEU A 83 18.07 4.62 -21.38
C LEU A 83 19.10 5.16 -20.40
N ILE A 84 19.97 4.29 -19.94
CA ILE A 84 21.12 4.65 -19.10
C ILE A 84 22.35 4.06 -19.74
N GLY A 85 23.39 4.88 -19.90
CA GLY A 85 24.69 4.41 -20.35
C GLY A 85 25.31 3.46 -19.32
N ARG A 86 25.53 2.21 -19.70
CA ARG A 86 26.32 1.23 -18.96
C ARG A 86 27.15 0.40 -19.92
N GLY A 87 28.43 0.31 -19.63
CA GLY A 87 29.26 -0.76 -20.15
C GLY A 87 28.87 -2.07 -19.48
N HIS A 88 28.42 -3.04 -20.25
CA HIS A 88 27.91 -4.38 -19.83
C HIS A 88 26.72 -4.35 -18.87
N ALA A 89 25.65 -5.03 -19.28
CA ALA A 89 24.52 -5.33 -18.43
C ALA A 89 24.97 -6.29 -17.33
N ASP A 90 25.28 -5.74 -16.17
CA ASP A 90 25.42 -6.55 -14.97
C ASP A 90 24.03 -7.06 -14.60
N ARG A 91 23.86 -8.39 -14.68
CA ARG A 91 22.59 -9.08 -14.40
C ARG A 91 22.01 -8.79 -13.00
N TYR A 92 22.82 -8.22 -12.12
CA TYR A 92 22.47 -7.98 -10.72
C TYR A 92 22.31 -6.51 -10.35
N SER A 93 22.64 -5.56 -11.22
CA SER A 93 22.48 -4.15 -10.90
C SER A 93 21.20 -3.58 -11.45
N SER A 94 20.20 -3.63 -10.66
CA SER A 94 18.81 -3.33 -10.95
C SER A 94 18.46 -1.82 -10.95
N GLY A 95 19.37 -0.90 -11.09
CA GLY A 95 19.06 0.52 -11.18
C GLY A 95 20.29 1.40 -11.28
N ALA A 96 20.18 2.50 -12.03
CA ALA A 96 21.22 3.51 -12.05
C ALA A 96 21.16 4.39 -10.81
N LYS A 97 22.32 4.78 -10.31
CA LYS A 97 22.42 5.75 -9.23
C LYS A 97 22.77 7.10 -9.82
N LEU A 98 21.92 8.08 -9.62
CA LEU A 98 22.17 9.47 -9.93
C LEU A 98 22.73 10.14 -8.68
N TYR A 99 23.98 10.60 -8.75
CA TYR A 99 24.55 11.41 -7.69
C TYR A 99 24.28 12.88 -8.01
N VAL A 100 23.50 13.54 -7.15
CA VAL A 100 23.20 14.95 -7.27
C VAL A 100 24.09 15.72 -6.30
N GLY A 101 25.03 16.47 -6.84
CA GLY A 101 25.96 17.30 -6.06
C GLY A 101 25.39 18.66 -5.67
N ASP A 102 24.33 19.10 -6.37
CA ASP A 102 23.64 20.37 -6.11
C ASP A 102 22.20 20.11 -5.65
N GLU A 103 21.92 20.40 -4.39
CA GLU A 103 20.60 20.23 -3.79
C GLU A 103 19.55 21.15 -4.40
N VAL A 104 19.92 22.28 -4.97
CA VAL A 104 19.00 23.24 -5.61
C VAL A 104 18.29 22.59 -6.79
N VAL A 105 18.99 21.80 -7.60
CA VAL A 105 18.42 21.07 -8.74
C VAL A 105 17.38 20.03 -8.31
N ALA A 106 17.51 19.48 -7.12
CA ALA A 106 16.64 18.42 -6.61
C ALA A 106 15.63 18.91 -5.58
N GLN A 107 15.49 20.21 -5.36
CA GLN A 107 14.60 20.74 -4.29
C GLN A 107 13.15 20.33 -4.46
N GLU A 108 12.61 20.36 -5.68
CA GLU A 108 11.24 19.92 -5.95
C GLU A 108 11.05 18.44 -5.61
N PHE A 109 12.05 17.62 -5.93
CA PHE A 109 12.06 16.21 -5.60
C PHE A 109 12.12 15.96 -4.09
N LEU A 110 12.99 16.68 -3.37
CA LEU A 110 13.10 16.56 -1.92
C LEU A 110 11.79 16.94 -1.21
N LYS A 111 11.12 18.02 -1.66
CA LYS A 111 9.80 18.38 -1.15
C LYS A 111 8.75 17.28 -1.40
N ALA A 112 8.77 16.67 -2.59
CA ALA A 112 7.85 15.57 -2.87
C ALA A 112 8.14 14.32 -2.01
N VAL A 113 9.41 14.05 -1.68
CA VAL A 113 9.80 12.99 -0.75
C VAL A 113 9.30 13.28 0.66
N GLU A 114 9.44 14.53 1.13
CA GLU A 114 8.95 14.99 2.43
C GLU A 114 7.42 14.78 2.55
N VAL A 115 6.65 15.22 1.54
CA VAL A 115 5.19 15.01 1.51
C VAL A 115 4.82 13.53 1.62
N VAL A 116 5.53 12.63 0.92
CA VAL A 116 5.30 11.18 1.05
C VAL A 116 5.59 10.70 2.47
N SER A 117 6.69 11.17 3.08
CA SER A 117 7.06 10.82 4.46
C SER A 117 6.02 11.29 5.48
N ASP A 118 5.53 12.51 5.31
CA ASP A 118 4.52 13.10 6.19
C ASP A 118 3.21 12.31 6.15
N ILE A 119 2.74 11.96 4.94
CA ILE A 119 1.53 11.14 4.76
C ILE A 119 1.70 9.76 5.42
N GLN A 120 2.87 9.13 5.28
CA GLN A 120 3.15 7.85 5.94
C GLN A 120 3.15 7.97 7.47
N THR A 121 3.66 9.09 7.98
CA THR A 121 3.66 9.39 9.42
C THR A 121 2.23 9.61 9.91
N GLU A 122 1.42 10.41 9.20
CA GLU A 122 0.01 10.62 9.51
C GLU A 122 -0.77 9.29 9.50
N ARG A 123 -0.56 8.46 8.46
CA ARG A 123 -1.19 7.12 8.36
C ARG A 123 -0.83 6.24 9.56
N SER A 124 0.43 6.25 9.97
CA SER A 124 0.92 5.46 11.11
C SER A 124 0.32 5.94 12.44
N ASN A 125 0.15 7.26 12.60
CA ASN A 125 -0.50 7.84 13.78
C ASN A 125 -1.98 7.45 13.81
N MET A 126 -2.71 7.67 12.70
CA MET A 126 -4.12 7.29 12.59
C MET A 126 -4.33 5.79 12.79
N HIS A 127 -3.43 4.94 12.27
CA HIS A 127 -3.48 3.50 12.51
C HIS A 127 -3.50 3.19 14.02
N ARG A 128 -2.62 3.81 14.81
CA ARG A 128 -2.55 3.59 16.27
C ARG A 128 -3.82 4.07 16.97
N GLU A 129 -4.34 5.23 16.59
CA GLU A 129 -5.54 5.81 17.19
C GLU A 129 -6.79 4.97 16.87
N VAL A 130 -7.02 4.63 15.60
CA VAL A 130 -8.16 3.80 15.18
C VAL A 130 -8.07 2.41 15.81
N ASN A 131 -6.89 1.80 15.83
CA ASN A 131 -6.71 0.50 16.46
C ASN A 131 -7.04 0.55 17.95
N ALA A 132 -6.61 1.57 18.68
CA ALA A 132 -6.94 1.76 20.09
C ALA A 132 -8.45 1.87 20.33
N VAL A 133 -9.18 2.62 19.47
CA VAL A 133 -10.65 2.70 19.56
C VAL A 133 -11.28 1.33 19.30
N LEU A 134 -10.88 0.63 18.21
CA LEU A 134 -11.45 -0.67 17.86
C LEU A 134 -11.15 -1.76 18.90
N GLU A 135 -10.00 -1.71 19.59
CA GLU A 135 -9.67 -2.63 20.66
C GLU A 135 -10.47 -2.36 21.95
N SER A 136 -10.80 -1.10 22.22
CA SER A 136 -11.56 -0.71 23.42
C SER A 136 -13.03 -1.13 23.37
N VAL A 137 -13.56 -1.47 22.20
CA VAL A 137 -14.97 -1.81 21.98
C VAL A 137 -15.14 -3.28 21.58
N HIS A 138 -16.24 -3.91 22.01
CA HIS A 138 -16.50 -5.33 21.75
C HIS A 138 -17.73 -5.58 20.86
N THR A 139 -18.55 -4.57 20.63
CA THR A 139 -19.79 -4.67 19.84
C THR A 139 -19.95 -3.45 18.95
N PHE A 140 -20.67 -3.59 17.83
CA PHE A 140 -21.01 -2.47 16.96
C PHE A 140 -21.82 -1.39 17.71
N LYS A 141 -22.76 -1.79 18.57
CA LYS A 141 -23.51 -0.81 19.37
C LYS A 141 -22.57 0.10 20.15
N LYS A 142 -21.56 -0.48 20.82
CA LYS A 142 -20.60 0.31 21.60
C LYS A 142 -19.70 1.14 20.70
N LEU A 143 -19.34 0.64 19.52
CA LEU A 143 -18.58 1.39 18.54
C LEU A 143 -19.35 2.65 18.07
N TRP A 144 -20.64 2.51 17.76
CA TRP A 144 -21.47 3.64 17.33
C TRP A 144 -21.72 4.66 18.46
N GLU A 145 -21.66 4.25 19.72
CA GLU A 145 -21.71 5.15 20.87
C GLU A 145 -20.42 5.96 21.03
N VAL A 146 -19.27 5.33 20.79
CA VAL A 146 -17.94 5.96 20.96
C VAL A 146 -17.51 6.74 19.74
N TRP A 147 -17.87 6.25 18.55
CA TRP A 147 -17.46 6.84 17.27
C TRP A 147 -18.62 6.81 16.26
N PRO A 148 -19.65 7.66 16.44
CA PRO A 148 -20.82 7.66 15.59
C PRO A 148 -20.55 8.04 14.13
N GLU A 149 -19.55 8.90 13.87
CA GLU A 149 -19.22 9.39 12.54
C GLU A 149 -18.67 8.29 11.62
N CYS A 150 -18.05 7.26 12.17
CA CYS A 150 -17.51 6.15 11.37
C CYS A 150 -18.60 5.18 10.88
N LYS A 151 -19.84 5.33 11.34
CA LYS A 151 -20.94 4.41 11.02
C LYS A 151 -21.17 4.29 9.52
N SER A 152 -21.26 5.41 8.80
CA SER A 152 -21.46 5.41 7.34
C SER A 152 -20.39 4.63 6.57
N LEU A 153 -19.16 4.59 7.08
CA LEU A 153 -18.05 3.88 6.47
C LEU A 153 -18.01 2.39 6.84
N LEU A 154 -18.41 2.07 8.07
CA LEU A 154 -18.19 0.75 8.68
C LEU A 154 -19.47 -0.08 8.86
N GLU A 155 -20.68 0.49 8.65
CA GLU A 155 -21.95 -0.24 8.81
C GLU A 155 -22.06 -1.49 7.91
N LYS A 156 -21.38 -1.47 6.73
CA LYS A 156 -21.30 -2.64 5.83
C LYS A 156 -20.73 -3.90 6.49
N PHE A 157 -20.06 -3.76 7.62
CA PHE A 157 -19.51 -4.88 8.39
C PHE A 157 -20.49 -5.41 9.44
N GLU A 158 -21.51 -4.61 9.81
CA GLU A 158 -22.53 -5.02 10.76
C GLU A 158 -23.54 -5.99 10.13
N ASP A 159 -23.93 -5.76 8.86
CA ASP A 159 -25.01 -6.45 8.15
C ASP A 159 -24.58 -7.77 7.47
N LYS A 160 -23.41 -8.26 7.74
CA LYS A 160 -23.11 -9.67 7.45
C LYS A 160 -23.47 -10.48 8.70
N PRO A 161 -24.69 -11.10 8.78
CA PRO A 161 -24.78 -12.27 9.59
C PRO A 161 -23.62 -13.14 9.11
N ALA A 162 -22.76 -13.56 10.01
CA ALA A 162 -21.97 -14.72 9.76
C ALA A 162 -22.98 -15.83 9.48
N ILE A 163 -23.38 -15.95 8.22
CA ILE A 163 -23.75 -17.22 7.70
C ILE A 163 -22.41 -17.96 7.78
N ALA A 164 -22.13 -18.47 8.97
CA ALA A 164 -21.43 -19.70 9.06
C ALA A 164 -22.25 -20.59 8.11
N ILE A 165 -21.78 -20.72 6.87
CA ILE A 165 -21.98 -21.93 6.12
C ILE A 165 -21.21 -22.92 6.97
N LEU A 166 -21.82 -23.32 8.06
CA LEU A 166 -21.54 -24.61 8.65
C LEU A 166 -21.72 -25.53 7.44
N PRO A 167 -20.65 -26.22 6.97
CA PRO A 167 -20.87 -27.30 6.02
C PRO A 167 -22.03 -28.04 6.65
N ALA A 168 -23.07 -28.33 5.84
CA ALA A 168 -24.26 -28.97 6.35
C ALA A 168 -23.80 -30.29 6.97
N VAL A 169 -23.38 -30.22 8.20
CA VAL A 169 -23.03 -31.36 9.02
C VAL A 169 -24.38 -32.00 9.22
N GLN A 170 -24.61 -33.06 8.48
CA GLN A 170 -25.84 -33.83 8.62
C GLN A 170 -25.77 -34.45 10.01
N VAL A 171 -26.21 -33.68 11.02
CA VAL A 171 -26.17 -34.05 12.44
C VAL A 171 -26.82 -35.41 12.64
N HIS A 172 -27.88 -35.73 11.88
CA HIS A 172 -28.52 -37.05 11.85
C HIS A 172 -27.56 -38.16 11.38
N ARG A 173 -26.60 -37.91 10.47
CA ARG A 173 -25.59 -38.92 10.08
C ARG A 173 -24.56 -39.13 11.18
N LEU A 174 -24.18 -38.06 11.89
CA LEU A 174 -23.27 -38.17 13.03
C LEU A 174 -24.00 -38.91 14.19
N ASN A 175 -25.25 -38.60 14.46
CA ASN A 175 -26.03 -39.28 15.49
C ASN A 175 -26.19 -40.77 15.16
N ALA A 176 -26.48 -41.11 13.90
CA ALA A 176 -26.54 -42.53 13.46
C ALA A 176 -25.17 -43.25 13.61
N ALA A 177 -24.10 -42.61 13.26
CA ALA A 177 -22.77 -43.19 13.39
C ALA A 177 -22.32 -43.36 14.85
N LEU A 178 -22.83 -42.54 15.77
CA LEU A 178 -22.55 -42.57 17.20
C LEU A 178 -23.57 -43.36 18.02
N GLY A 179 -24.64 -43.95 17.37
CA GLY A 179 -25.72 -44.67 18.06
C GLY A 179 -26.60 -43.79 18.94
N LEU A 180 -26.66 -42.48 18.64
CA LEU A 180 -27.47 -41.54 19.37
C LEU A 180 -28.90 -41.47 18.73
N PRO A 181 -29.90 -41.09 19.52
CA PRO A 181 -31.28 -40.93 18.99
C PRO A 181 -31.29 -39.94 17.81
N VAL A 182 -31.94 -40.33 16.73
CA VAL A 182 -32.15 -39.47 15.55
C VAL A 182 -33.59 -38.99 15.67
N ASP A 183 -33.80 -37.71 15.98
CA ASP A 183 -35.12 -37.10 15.94
C ASP A 183 -35.67 -37.19 14.51
N GLU A 184 -36.78 -37.89 14.32
CA GLU A 184 -37.49 -37.94 13.05
C GLU A 184 -37.98 -36.53 12.71
N VAL A 185 -37.51 -35.97 11.59
CA VAL A 185 -38.04 -34.70 11.07
C VAL A 185 -39.48 -34.97 10.64
N PRO A 186 -40.48 -34.28 11.22
CA PRO A 186 -41.85 -34.42 10.73
C PRO A 186 -41.91 -33.94 9.29
N ALA A 187 -42.59 -34.75 8.46
CA ALA A 187 -42.81 -34.56 7.03
C ALA A 187 -43.66 -33.30 6.73
#